data_8a34943f11a0937aab63bb4014b0e525
#
_entry.id   8a34943f11a0937aab63bb4014b0e525
#
_cell.length_a   1.000
_cell.length_b   1.000
_cell.length_c   1.000
_cell.angle_alpha   90.00
_cell.angle_beta   90.00
_cell.angle_gamma   90.00
#
_symmetry.space_group_name_H-M   'P 1'
#
loop_
_entity.id
_entity.type
_entity.pdbx_description
1 polymer ?
#
loop_
_entity_poly.entity_id
_entity_poly.type
_entity_poly.pdbx_seq_one_letter_code
_entity_poly.pdbx_strand_id
1 'polypeptide(L)'
;MTVPDLWQQQAVGALREGKDVVVHAPTGAGKTLVFELWANLGKPRGKAVYTVPTRALANDKLAEWRARGWPVGISTGDISENLDAPILVATLETQKSRLIHGDGPDLLIVDEYQLIGDRDRGLNYELALALAPSKTQLLLLSGSVANPDHVVKWLRRLGRDAVSVKHTVRPVPLEETFPDNLSYKLPREIRGYWPKFVAKALADDLGPILIFAPRRANTEKLARQIAQQLPNPDPLKLSAAQKNLVGGHLAKMLETRVAYHHSGLSFAARA
;
A
#
# COMPACT_ATOMS: atom_id res chain seq x y z
N MET A 1 13.39 -10.81 17.20
CA MET A 1 12.41 -11.75 16.59
C MET A 1 11.03 -11.25 16.98
N THR A 2 10.20 -10.80 16.03
CA THR A 2 8.84 -10.31 16.34
C THR A 2 7.94 -11.53 16.58
N VAL A 3 7.28 -11.58 17.73
CA VAL A 3 6.29 -12.64 18.01
C VAL A 3 5.04 -12.31 17.20
N PRO A 4 4.57 -13.23 16.33
CA PRO A 4 3.36 -12.99 15.55
C PRO A 4 2.12 -12.92 16.46
N ASP A 5 1.20 -12.03 16.13
CA ASP A 5 -0.10 -11.95 16.77
C ASP A 5 -0.93 -13.23 16.53
N LEU A 6 -1.89 -13.50 17.41
CA LEU A 6 -2.74 -14.69 17.31
C LEU A 6 -3.46 -14.79 15.96
N TRP A 7 -3.98 -13.67 15.43
CA TRP A 7 -4.67 -13.66 14.14
C TRP A 7 -3.71 -13.98 12.96
N GLN A 8 -2.43 -13.56 13.04
CA GLN A 8 -1.41 -13.89 12.03
C GLN A 8 -1.10 -15.39 12.08
N GLN A 9 -0.98 -15.96 13.29
CA GLN A 9 -0.78 -17.39 13.48
C GLN A 9 -1.97 -18.22 12.95
N GLN A 10 -3.21 -17.75 13.18
CA GLN A 10 -4.43 -18.37 12.65
C GLN A 10 -4.44 -18.35 11.12
N ALA A 11 -4.08 -17.22 10.49
CA ALA A 11 -4.00 -17.10 9.05
C ALA A 11 -2.96 -18.06 8.46
N VAL A 12 -1.77 -18.11 9.04
CA VAL A 12 -0.70 -19.04 8.60
C VAL A 12 -1.10 -20.50 8.84
N GLY A 13 -1.77 -20.81 9.95
CA GLY A 13 -2.30 -22.13 10.24
C GLY A 13 -3.27 -22.60 9.16
N ALA A 14 -4.25 -21.77 8.82
CA ALA A 14 -5.23 -22.07 7.76
C ALA A 14 -4.55 -22.26 6.38
N LEU A 15 -3.54 -21.44 6.04
CA LEU A 15 -2.75 -21.64 4.83
C LEU A 15 -2.02 -22.99 4.84
N ARG A 16 -1.48 -23.41 5.96
CA ARG A 16 -0.79 -24.72 6.09
C ARG A 16 -1.74 -25.91 5.99
N GLU A 17 -3.01 -25.71 6.31
CA GLU A 17 -4.10 -26.69 6.11
C GLU A 17 -4.59 -26.74 4.65
N GLY A 18 -4.02 -25.93 3.76
CA GLY A 18 -4.42 -25.88 2.34
C GLY A 18 -5.62 -24.99 2.05
N LYS A 19 -6.12 -24.22 3.03
CA LYS A 19 -7.27 -23.33 2.85
C LYS A 19 -6.88 -22.01 2.19
N ASP A 20 -7.78 -21.45 1.40
CA ASP A 20 -7.69 -20.06 0.98
C ASP A 20 -8.00 -19.13 2.16
N VAL A 21 -7.26 -18.05 2.31
CA VAL A 21 -7.40 -17.17 3.47
C VAL A 21 -7.69 -15.74 3.04
N VAL A 22 -8.78 -15.19 3.57
CA VAL A 22 -9.16 -13.78 3.39
C VAL A 22 -8.90 -13.06 4.71
N VAL A 23 -7.88 -12.20 4.72
CA VAL A 23 -7.47 -11.42 5.88
C VAL A 23 -8.07 -10.03 5.83
N HIS A 24 -8.76 -9.64 6.89
CA HIS A 24 -9.15 -8.26 7.16
C HIS A 24 -8.43 -7.76 8.41
N ALA A 25 -7.47 -6.86 8.24
CA ALA A 25 -6.73 -6.25 9.35
C ALA A 25 -6.34 -4.81 8.99
N PRO A 26 -6.36 -3.86 9.96
CA PRO A 26 -6.05 -2.47 9.71
C PRO A 26 -4.68 -2.26 9.06
N THR A 27 -4.49 -1.08 8.46
CA THR A 27 -3.16 -0.64 8.00
C THR A 27 -2.21 -0.58 9.20
N GLY A 28 -0.97 -1.04 9.00
CA GLY A 28 0.03 -1.12 10.07
C GLY A 28 -0.04 -2.36 10.97
N ALA A 29 -1.12 -3.17 10.90
CA ALA A 29 -1.24 -4.38 11.73
C ALA A 29 -0.32 -5.55 11.32
N GLY A 30 0.51 -5.38 10.29
CA GLY A 30 1.46 -6.42 9.86
C GLY A 30 0.86 -7.52 8.98
N LYS A 31 -0.08 -7.18 8.09
CA LYS A 31 -0.68 -8.16 7.14
C LYS A 31 0.36 -8.92 6.32
N THR A 32 1.41 -8.24 5.86
CA THR A 32 2.51 -8.84 5.08
C THR A 32 3.22 -9.96 5.83
N LEU A 33 3.28 -9.87 7.17
CA LEU A 33 3.95 -10.88 7.99
C LEU A 33 3.31 -12.27 7.84
N VAL A 34 2.01 -12.37 7.53
CA VAL A 34 1.34 -13.65 7.26
C VAL A 34 2.02 -14.37 6.09
N PHE A 35 2.27 -13.65 5.00
CA PHE A 35 3.02 -14.19 3.87
C PHE A 35 4.47 -14.50 4.23
N GLU A 36 5.15 -13.60 4.93
CA GLU A 36 6.56 -13.78 5.33
C GLU A 36 6.76 -15.03 6.20
N LEU A 37 5.81 -15.32 7.08
CA LEU A 37 5.81 -16.53 7.91
C LEU A 37 5.50 -17.80 7.08
N TRP A 38 4.56 -17.72 6.14
CA TRP A 38 4.31 -18.81 5.20
C TRP A 38 5.54 -19.11 4.34
N ALA A 39 6.19 -18.06 3.85
CA ALA A 39 7.42 -18.15 3.06
C ALA A 39 8.66 -18.52 3.89
N ASN A 40 8.50 -18.84 5.18
CA ASN A 40 9.62 -19.16 6.07
C ASN A 40 10.77 -18.15 5.94
N LEU A 41 10.44 -16.88 5.98
CA LEU A 41 11.37 -15.76 5.87
C LEU A 41 12.27 -15.82 4.62
N GLY A 42 11.66 -16.07 3.46
CA GLY A 42 12.33 -16.08 2.16
C GLY A 42 12.73 -17.47 1.64
N LYS A 43 12.31 -18.54 2.31
CA LYS A 43 12.57 -19.94 1.91
C LYS A 43 11.25 -20.71 1.76
N PRO A 44 10.35 -20.31 0.83
CA PRO A 44 9.07 -20.99 0.67
C PRO A 44 9.27 -22.43 0.17
N ARG A 45 8.31 -23.29 0.48
CA ARG A 45 8.33 -24.69 -0.01
C ARG A 45 7.84 -24.83 -1.45
N GLY A 46 7.30 -23.76 -2.02
CA GLY A 46 6.76 -23.74 -3.39
C GLY A 46 6.88 -22.32 -3.98
N LYS A 47 6.36 -22.12 -5.18
CA LYS A 47 6.33 -20.82 -5.85
C LYS A 47 5.24 -19.93 -5.26
N ALA A 48 5.59 -18.69 -4.92
CA ALA A 48 4.66 -17.67 -4.46
C ALA A 48 4.67 -16.45 -5.38
N VAL A 49 3.49 -15.91 -5.67
CA VAL A 49 3.35 -14.62 -6.36
C VAL A 49 2.66 -13.64 -5.42
N TYR A 50 3.38 -12.60 -5.02
CA TYR A 50 2.87 -11.51 -4.20
C TYR A 50 2.46 -10.36 -5.09
N THR A 51 1.15 -10.15 -5.24
CA THR A 51 0.64 -9.07 -6.09
C THR A 51 0.28 -7.84 -5.28
N VAL A 52 0.66 -6.68 -5.82
CA VAL A 52 0.41 -5.36 -5.24
C VAL A 52 -0.28 -4.43 -6.24
N PRO A 53 -0.99 -3.39 -5.76
CA PRO A 53 -1.78 -2.51 -6.61
C PRO A 53 -0.99 -1.70 -7.64
N THR A 54 0.26 -1.36 -7.34
CA THR A 54 1.04 -0.42 -8.16
C THR A 54 2.47 -0.91 -8.38
N ARG A 55 3.06 -0.50 -9.49
CA ARG A 55 4.47 -0.76 -9.82
C ARG A 55 5.43 -0.21 -8.76
N ALA A 56 5.12 0.95 -8.18
CA ALA A 56 5.92 1.53 -7.10
C ALA A 56 5.98 0.60 -5.89
N LEU A 57 4.84 0.11 -5.41
CA LEU A 57 4.79 -0.85 -4.32
C LEU A 57 5.49 -2.18 -4.64
N ALA A 58 5.46 -2.61 -5.93
CA ALA A 58 6.22 -3.78 -6.34
C ALA A 58 7.72 -3.56 -6.21
N ASN A 59 8.23 -2.41 -6.64
CA ASN A 59 9.64 -2.06 -6.52
C ASN A 59 10.07 -1.94 -5.04
N ASP A 60 9.23 -1.33 -4.20
CA ASP A 60 9.50 -1.18 -2.77
C ASP A 60 9.59 -2.56 -2.09
N LYS A 61 8.65 -3.47 -2.38
CA LYS A 61 8.68 -4.85 -1.84
C LYS A 61 9.88 -5.65 -2.36
N LEU A 62 10.21 -5.49 -3.63
CA LEU A 62 11.41 -6.13 -4.21
C LEU A 62 12.67 -5.67 -3.46
N ALA A 63 12.83 -4.35 -3.29
CA ALA A 63 13.98 -3.76 -2.60
C ALA A 63 14.06 -4.21 -1.14
N GLU A 64 12.92 -4.20 -0.43
CA GLU A 64 12.81 -4.64 0.96
C GLU A 64 13.25 -6.08 1.15
N TRP A 65 12.74 -7.01 0.35
CA TRP A 65 13.04 -8.43 0.50
C TRP A 65 14.43 -8.80 -0.06
N ARG A 66 14.91 -8.14 -1.10
CA ARG A 66 16.30 -8.29 -1.57
C ARG A 66 17.31 -7.83 -0.50
N ALA A 67 17.03 -6.73 0.19
CA ALA A 67 17.88 -6.26 1.30
C ALA A 67 17.95 -7.26 2.47
N ARG A 68 16.91 -8.10 2.62
CA ARG A 68 16.91 -9.22 3.59
C ARG A 68 17.57 -10.51 3.03
N GLY A 69 18.10 -10.48 1.82
CA GLY A 69 18.74 -11.62 1.17
C GLY A 69 17.75 -12.66 0.61
N TRP A 70 16.48 -12.30 0.39
CA TRP A 70 15.49 -13.23 -0.17
C TRP A 70 15.65 -13.41 -1.69
N PRO A 71 15.45 -14.61 -2.23
CA PRO A 71 15.48 -14.87 -3.66
C PRO A 71 14.16 -14.38 -4.30
N VAL A 72 14.12 -13.13 -4.70
CA VAL A 72 12.91 -12.45 -5.20
C VAL A 72 13.11 -11.97 -6.63
N GLY A 73 12.10 -12.24 -7.46
CA GLY A 73 11.94 -11.67 -8.80
C GLY A 73 10.84 -10.61 -8.83
N ILE A 74 10.68 -9.96 -9.98
CA ILE A 74 9.62 -8.97 -10.22
C ILE A 74 9.00 -9.15 -11.60
N SER A 75 7.68 -8.94 -11.69
CA SER A 75 6.92 -8.91 -12.94
C SER A 75 5.88 -7.78 -12.88
N THR A 76 6.20 -6.67 -13.53
CA THR A 76 5.29 -5.52 -13.71
C THR A 76 5.20 -5.17 -15.18
N GLY A 77 4.34 -4.21 -15.55
CA GLY A 77 4.24 -3.74 -16.94
C GLY A 77 5.53 -3.12 -17.49
N ASP A 78 6.48 -2.76 -16.65
CA ASP A 78 7.72 -2.08 -17.06
C ASP A 78 8.98 -2.94 -16.85
N ILE A 79 8.97 -3.86 -15.87
CA ILE A 79 10.14 -4.61 -15.43
C ILE A 79 9.77 -6.08 -15.27
N SER A 80 10.64 -6.94 -15.78
CA SER A 80 10.56 -8.40 -15.61
C SER A 80 11.97 -8.93 -15.34
N GLU A 81 12.23 -9.37 -14.10
CA GLU A 81 13.52 -9.91 -13.67
C GLU A 81 13.32 -11.15 -12.79
N ASN A 82 14.17 -12.15 -12.95
CA ASN A 82 14.18 -13.38 -12.14
C ASN A 82 12.81 -14.03 -12.03
N LEU A 83 12.12 -14.22 -13.16
CA LEU A 83 10.76 -14.76 -13.21
C LEU A 83 10.63 -16.19 -12.63
N ASP A 84 11.75 -16.91 -12.57
CA ASP A 84 11.83 -18.25 -11.97
C ASP A 84 12.12 -18.25 -10.46
N ALA A 85 12.28 -17.06 -9.86
CA ALA A 85 12.48 -16.96 -8.43
C ALA A 85 11.32 -17.62 -7.65
N PRO A 86 11.59 -18.23 -6.49
CA PRO A 86 10.55 -18.85 -5.67
C PRO A 86 9.54 -17.85 -5.12
N ILE A 87 9.91 -16.56 -5.04
CA ILE A 87 9.01 -15.46 -4.70
C ILE A 87 9.04 -14.46 -5.84
N LEU A 88 7.89 -14.16 -6.41
CA LEU A 88 7.72 -13.17 -7.45
C LEU A 88 6.84 -12.03 -6.95
N VAL A 89 7.35 -10.80 -6.94
CA VAL A 89 6.51 -9.61 -6.71
C VAL A 89 5.95 -9.15 -8.04
N ALA A 90 4.65 -8.87 -8.10
CA ALA A 90 3.99 -8.57 -9.36
C ALA A 90 2.83 -7.58 -9.21
N THR A 91 2.35 -7.04 -10.33
CA THR A 91 0.99 -6.52 -10.41
C THR A 91 0.06 -7.64 -10.91
N LEU A 92 -1.18 -7.70 -10.41
CA LEU A 92 -2.10 -8.80 -10.74
C LEU A 92 -2.36 -8.91 -12.24
N GLU A 93 -2.37 -7.78 -12.94
CA GLU A 93 -2.59 -7.72 -14.38
C GLU A 93 -1.55 -8.51 -15.18
N THR A 94 -0.29 -8.54 -14.72
CA THR A 94 0.78 -9.31 -15.40
C THR A 94 0.65 -10.81 -15.18
N GLN A 95 -0.08 -11.24 -14.15
CA GLN A 95 -0.28 -12.64 -13.82
C GLN A 95 -1.58 -13.22 -14.40
N LYS A 96 -2.53 -12.37 -14.78
CA LYS A 96 -3.86 -12.77 -15.23
C LYS A 96 -3.83 -13.85 -16.33
N SER A 97 -3.03 -13.65 -17.37
CA SER A 97 -2.95 -14.61 -18.48
C SER A 97 -2.48 -15.97 -18.01
N ARG A 98 -1.45 -16.05 -17.18
CA ARG A 98 -0.93 -17.30 -16.63
C ARG A 98 -1.98 -18.04 -15.80
N LEU A 99 -2.68 -17.32 -14.93
CA LEU A 99 -3.73 -17.88 -14.08
C LEU A 99 -4.86 -18.47 -14.91
N ILE A 100 -5.34 -17.76 -15.94
CA ILE A 100 -6.40 -18.19 -16.84
C ILE A 100 -6.01 -19.46 -17.62
N HIS A 101 -4.74 -19.59 -18.00
CA HIS A 101 -4.24 -20.76 -18.73
C HIS A 101 -3.80 -21.92 -17.81
N GLY A 102 -4.12 -21.87 -16.52
CA GLY A 102 -3.82 -22.95 -15.58
C GLY A 102 -2.38 -22.97 -15.06
N ASP A 103 -1.56 -21.95 -15.37
CA ASP A 103 -0.19 -21.81 -14.89
C ASP A 103 -0.16 -20.84 -13.67
N GLY A 104 -0.65 -21.32 -12.55
CA GLY A 104 -0.65 -20.59 -11.28
C GLY A 104 0.48 -21.01 -10.33
N PRO A 105 0.88 -20.11 -9.41
CA PRO A 105 1.81 -20.45 -8.32
C PRO A 105 1.17 -21.40 -7.31
N ASP A 106 1.96 -21.89 -6.36
CA ASP A 106 1.41 -22.63 -5.22
C ASP A 106 0.62 -21.70 -4.29
N LEU A 107 1.10 -20.45 -4.09
CA LEU A 107 0.38 -19.41 -3.37
C LEU A 107 0.33 -18.10 -4.16
N LEU A 108 -0.88 -17.61 -4.39
CA LEU A 108 -1.14 -16.28 -4.93
C LEU A 108 -1.58 -15.34 -3.80
N ILE A 109 -0.79 -14.31 -3.54
CA ILE A 109 -1.14 -13.26 -2.60
C ILE A 109 -1.69 -12.05 -3.36
N VAL A 110 -2.86 -11.57 -2.95
CA VAL A 110 -3.45 -10.35 -3.49
C VAL A 110 -3.53 -9.31 -2.37
N ASP A 111 -2.53 -8.43 -2.34
CA ASP A 111 -2.50 -7.31 -1.41
C ASP A 111 -3.46 -6.21 -1.90
N GLU A 112 -4.16 -5.59 -0.95
CA GLU A 112 -5.22 -4.59 -1.22
C GLU A 112 -6.32 -5.14 -2.15
N TYR A 113 -6.85 -6.34 -1.82
CA TYR A 113 -7.86 -7.02 -2.67
C TYR A 113 -9.20 -6.26 -2.76
N GLN A 114 -9.43 -5.17 -2.01
CA GLN A 114 -10.58 -4.29 -2.19
C GLN A 114 -10.67 -3.71 -3.60
N LEU A 115 -9.58 -3.74 -4.38
CA LEU A 115 -9.59 -3.40 -5.80
C LEU A 115 -10.50 -4.28 -6.65
N ILE A 116 -11.02 -5.38 -6.12
CA ILE A 116 -12.10 -6.14 -6.75
C ILE A 116 -13.36 -5.28 -6.94
N GLY A 117 -13.58 -4.27 -6.10
CA GLY A 117 -14.65 -3.28 -6.22
C GLY A 117 -14.29 -2.05 -7.06
N ASP A 118 -13.09 -1.97 -7.61
CA ASP A 118 -12.65 -0.85 -8.44
C ASP A 118 -13.35 -0.84 -9.80
N ARG A 119 -13.79 0.33 -10.26
CA ARG A 119 -14.57 0.49 -11.48
C ARG A 119 -13.83 0.04 -12.73
N ASP A 120 -12.53 0.31 -12.80
CA ASP A 120 -11.71 0.08 -14.00
C ASP A 120 -10.93 -1.23 -13.92
N ARG A 121 -10.49 -1.62 -12.71
CA ARG A 121 -9.61 -2.77 -12.47
C ARG A 121 -10.33 -3.98 -11.88
N GLY A 122 -11.50 -3.79 -11.26
CA GLY A 122 -12.19 -4.82 -10.48
C GLY A 122 -12.44 -6.10 -11.26
N LEU A 123 -12.89 -5.98 -12.51
CA LEU A 123 -13.12 -7.15 -13.38
C LEU A 123 -11.85 -7.99 -13.58
N ASN A 124 -10.67 -7.36 -13.67
CA ASN A 124 -9.42 -8.11 -13.81
C ASN A 124 -9.09 -8.90 -12.54
N TYR A 125 -9.37 -8.30 -11.36
CA TYR A 125 -9.20 -8.97 -10.06
C TYR A 125 -10.18 -10.13 -9.90
N GLU A 126 -11.45 -9.90 -10.22
CA GLU A 126 -12.49 -10.92 -10.15
C GLU A 126 -12.17 -12.12 -11.07
N LEU A 127 -11.84 -11.87 -12.33
CA LEU A 127 -11.47 -12.92 -13.27
C LEU A 127 -10.21 -13.68 -12.87
N ALA A 128 -9.16 -12.98 -12.38
CA ALA A 128 -7.94 -13.63 -11.95
C ALA A 128 -8.17 -14.56 -10.75
N LEU A 129 -9.01 -14.17 -9.81
CA LEU A 129 -9.35 -15.00 -8.65
C LEU A 129 -10.31 -16.14 -9.01
N ALA A 130 -11.32 -15.87 -9.84
CA ALA A 130 -12.31 -16.88 -10.24
C ALA A 130 -11.70 -17.99 -11.12
N LEU A 131 -10.74 -17.63 -11.98
CA LEU A 131 -10.09 -18.53 -12.92
C LEU A 131 -8.70 -19.01 -12.44
N ALA A 132 -8.29 -18.63 -11.24
CA ALA A 132 -7.07 -19.15 -10.64
C ALA A 132 -7.17 -20.70 -10.52
N PRO A 133 -6.13 -21.45 -10.94
CA PRO A 133 -6.12 -22.91 -10.85
C PRO A 133 -6.50 -23.42 -9.46
N SER A 134 -7.22 -24.52 -9.38
CA SER A 134 -7.62 -25.11 -8.08
C SER A 134 -6.44 -25.47 -7.18
N LYS A 135 -5.30 -25.80 -7.77
CA LYS A 135 -4.02 -26.04 -7.06
C LYS A 135 -3.39 -24.79 -6.47
N THR A 136 -3.73 -23.61 -7.00
CA THR A 136 -3.21 -22.32 -6.52
C THR A 136 -3.99 -21.90 -5.28
N GLN A 137 -3.34 -21.84 -4.13
CA GLN A 137 -3.92 -21.33 -2.89
C GLN A 137 -3.98 -19.80 -2.92
N LEU A 138 -4.99 -19.20 -2.30
CA LEU A 138 -5.21 -17.76 -2.29
C LEU A 138 -4.98 -17.18 -0.89
N LEU A 139 -4.22 -16.08 -0.81
CA LEU A 139 -4.13 -15.22 0.36
C LEU A 139 -4.53 -13.79 -0.02
N LEU A 140 -5.72 -13.36 0.41
CA LEU A 140 -6.24 -12.03 0.13
C LEU A 140 -6.05 -11.14 1.34
N LEU A 141 -5.36 -10.01 1.18
CA LEU A 141 -5.02 -9.09 2.27
C LEU A 141 -5.69 -7.72 2.04
N SER A 142 -6.42 -7.20 3.02
CA SER A 142 -6.97 -5.84 2.99
C SER A 142 -7.29 -5.33 4.39
N GLY A 143 -7.28 -4.00 4.54
CA GLY A 143 -7.71 -3.30 5.76
C GLY A 143 -8.99 -2.49 5.59
N SER A 144 -9.53 -2.39 4.37
CA SER A 144 -10.63 -1.46 4.05
C SER A 144 -11.90 -2.11 3.51
N VAL A 145 -11.94 -3.45 3.40
CA VAL A 145 -13.14 -4.15 2.92
C VAL A 145 -14.19 -4.22 4.01
N ALA A 146 -15.37 -3.67 3.74
CA ALA A 146 -16.48 -3.68 4.71
C ALA A 146 -17.00 -5.10 5.00
N ASN A 147 -17.01 -5.99 3.99
CA ASN A 147 -17.64 -7.30 4.07
C ASN A 147 -16.71 -8.43 3.60
N PRO A 148 -15.63 -8.77 4.32
CA PRO A 148 -14.70 -9.84 3.94
C PRO A 148 -15.38 -11.21 3.84
N ASP A 149 -16.44 -11.46 4.64
CA ASP A 149 -17.19 -12.71 4.60
C ASP A 149 -17.97 -12.90 3.29
N HIS A 150 -18.32 -11.83 2.59
CA HIS A 150 -18.94 -11.96 1.26
C HIS A 150 -17.94 -12.48 0.24
N VAL A 151 -16.69 -12.09 0.34
CA VAL A 151 -15.61 -12.61 -0.52
C VAL A 151 -15.36 -14.08 -0.23
N VAL A 152 -15.35 -14.49 1.06
CA VAL A 152 -15.25 -15.91 1.43
C VAL A 152 -16.42 -16.71 0.87
N LYS A 153 -17.67 -16.22 1.01
CA LYS A 153 -18.85 -16.88 0.45
C LYS A 153 -18.77 -17.00 -1.07
N TRP A 154 -18.27 -15.97 -1.75
CA TRP A 154 -18.07 -15.97 -3.19
C TRP A 154 -17.01 -17.02 -3.60
N LEU A 155 -15.85 -17.07 -2.96
CA LEU A 155 -14.82 -18.09 -3.21
C LEU A 155 -15.36 -19.51 -2.99
N ARG A 156 -16.14 -19.73 -1.92
CA ARG A 156 -16.77 -21.03 -1.66
C ARG A 156 -17.77 -21.45 -2.75
N ARG A 157 -18.51 -20.49 -3.34
CA ARG A 157 -19.38 -20.78 -4.50
C ARG A 157 -18.59 -21.18 -5.75
N LEU A 158 -17.33 -20.75 -5.86
CA LEU A 158 -16.39 -21.18 -6.89
C LEU A 158 -15.72 -22.53 -6.58
N GLY A 159 -16.16 -23.23 -5.53
CA GLY A 159 -15.63 -24.54 -5.13
C GLY A 159 -14.34 -24.49 -4.31
N ARG A 160 -13.96 -23.32 -3.76
CA ARG A 160 -12.73 -23.14 -2.98
C ARG A 160 -12.98 -23.32 -1.49
N ASP A 161 -12.04 -23.94 -0.77
CA ASP A 161 -12.09 -24.00 0.71
C ASP A 161 -11.48 -22.72 1.28
N ALA A 162 -12.32 -21.70 1.53
CA ALA A 162 -11.91 -20.39 1.96
C ALA A 162 -12.37 -20.06 3.38
N VAL A 163 -11.51 -19.39 4.15
CA VAL A 163 -11.79 -18.92 5.52
C VAL A 163 -11.48 -17.44 5.66
N SER A 164 -12.15 -16.77 6.61
CA SER A 164 -11.93 -15.37 6.96
C SER A 164 -11.15 -15.29 8.27
N VAL A 165 -10.11 -14.44 8.29
CA VAL A 165 -9.38 -14.07 9.51
C VAL A 165 -9.51 -12.57 9.69
N LYS A 166 -10.04 -12.14 10.84
CA LYS A 166 -10.34 -10.74 11.12
C LYS A 166 -9.57 -10.25 12.34
N HIS A 167 -8.99 -9.07 12.17
CA HIS A 167 -8.39 -8.30 13.26
C HIS A 167 -8.85 -6.84 13.14
N THR A 168 -9.38 -6.26 14.21
CA THR A 168 -9.99 -4.93 14.18
C THR A 168 -9.24 -3.90 15.00
N VAL A 169 -8.28 -4.34 15.82
CA VAL A 169 -7.50 -3.44 16.66
C VAL A 169 -6.47 -2.71 15.82
N ARG A 170 -6.55 -1.39 15.79
CA ARG A 170 -5.55 -0.55 15.13
C ARG A 170 -4.31 -0.40 16.01
N PRO A 171 -3.10 -0.61 15.48
CA PRO A 171 -1.87 -0.38 16.25
C PRO A 171 -1.67 1.11 16.56
N VAL A 172 -2.17 1.99 15.70
CA VAL A 172 -2.22 3.44 15.94
C VAL A 172 -3.68 3.86 15.97
N PRO A 173 -4.14 4.49 17.05
CA PRO A 173 -5.50 5.02 17.14
C PRO A 173 -5.79 5.99 15.99
N LEU A 174 -7.05 6.01 15.54
CA LEU A 174 -7.54 6.97 14.57
C LEU A 174 -8.66 7.77 15.24
N GLU A 175 -8.46 9.07 15.34
CA GLU A 175 -9.45 10.02 15.84
C GLU A 175 -9.96 10.87 14.68
N GLU A 176 -11.27 10.97 14.54
CA GLU A 176 -11.90 11.84 13.56
C GLU A 176 -12.17 13.19 14.19
N THR A 177 -11.74 14.27 13.53
CA THR A 177 -12.05 15.64 13.95
C THR A 177 -12.51 16.46 12.76
N PHE A 178 -13.28 17.52 13.04
CA PHE A 178 -13.79 18.42 12.04
C PHE A 178 -13.05 19.76 12.09
N PRO A 179 -12.99 20.51 10.96
CA PRO A 179 -12.33 21.82 10.90
C PRO A 179 -12.81 22.81 11.98
N ASP A 180 -14.08 22.71 12.38
CA ASP A 180 -14.68 23.60 13.37
C ASP A 180 -14.22 23.32 14.81
N ASN A 181 -13.69 22.13 15.05
CA ASN A 181 -13.11 21.74 16.34
C ASN A 181 -11.65 22.20 16.52
N LEU A 182 -11.04 22.72 15.45
CA LEU A 182 -9.66 23.20 15.49
C LEU A 182 -9.57 24.64 15.98
N SER A 183 -8.39 25.03 16.49
CA SER A 183 -8.11 26.37 17.01
C SER A 183 -8.62 27.51 16.11
N TYR A 184 -9.22 28.52 16.73
CA TYR A 184 -9.69 29.72 16.03
C TYR A 184 -8.64 30.84 15.98
N LYS A 185 -7.56 30.72 16.77
CA LYS A 185 -6.51 31.76 16.88
C LYS A 185 -5.53 31.62 15.72
N LEU A 186 -5.77 32.33 14.65
CA LEU A 186 -4.88 32.37 13.48
C LEU A 186 -4.37 33.78 13.23
N PRO A 187 -3.13 33.92 12.75
CA PRO A 187 -2.65 35.20 12.22
C PRO A 187 -3.55 35.67 11.08
N ARG A 188 -3.87 36.98 11.07
CA ARG A 188 -4.78 37.57 10.04
C ARG A 188 -4.19 37.53 8.64
N GLU A 189 -2.88 37.37 8.53
CA GLU A 189 -2.12 37.34 7.28
C GLU A 189 -2.33 36.05 6.49
N ILE A 190 -2.71 34.93 7.14
CA ILE A 190 -2.93 33.65 6.45
C ILE A 190 -4.24 33.70 5.66
N ARG A 191 -4.11 33.57 4.34
CA ARG A 191 -5.24 33.61 3.40
C ARG A 191 -5.46 32.25 2.74
N GLY A 192 -6.72 32.00 2.35
CA GLY A 192 -7.13 30.75 1.68
C GLY A 192 -7.58 29.66 2.64
N TYR A 193 -8.45 28.80 2.14
CA TYR A 193 -9.08 27.73 2.93
C TYR A 193 -8.05 26.74 3.49
N TRP A 194 -7.25 26.13 2.61
CA TRP A 194 -6.29 25.10 3.00
C TRP A 194 -5.14 25.63 3.87
N PRO A 195 -4.51 26.79 3.57
CA PRO A 195 -3.50 27.32 4.48
C PRO A 195 -4.04 27.62 5.88
N LYS A 196 -5.28 28.15 5.99
CA LYS A 196 -5.92 28.36 7.29
C LYS A 196 -6.17 27.05 8.03
N PHE A 197 -6.66 26.04 7.31
CA PHE A 197 -6.90 24.71 7.88
C PHE A 197 -5.61 24.08 8.41
N VAL A 198 -4.55 24.07 7.60
CA VAL A 198 -3.23 23.56 7.99
C VAL A 198 -2.67 24.35 9.19
N ALA A 199 -2.77 25.67 9.16
CA ALA A 199 -2.32 26.51 10.28
C ALA A 199 -3.05 26.19 11.60
N LYS A 200 -4.38 25.96 11.53
CA LYS A 200 -5.18 25.55 12.70
C LYS A 200 -4.70 24.20 13.25
N ALA A 201 -4.55 23.22 12.38
CA ALA A 201 -4.12 21.88 12.78
C ALA A 201 -2.70 21.91 13.40
N LEU A 202 -1.77 22.69 12.83
CA LEU A 202 -0.43 22.86 13.39
C LEU A 202 -0.45 23.61 14.72
N ALA A 203 -1.36 24.59 14.91
CA ALA A 203 -1.52 25.31 16.18
C ALA A 203 -2.03 24.38 17.30
N ASP A 204 -2.74 23.31 16.95
CA ASP A 204 -3.22 22.28 17.86
C ASP A 204 -2.27 21.06 17.93
N ASP A 205 -1.02 21.21 17.47
CA ASP A 205 0.03 20.17 17.47
C ASP A 205 -0.33 18.90 16.68
N LEU A 206 -1.19 19.03 15.68
CA LEU A 206 -1.62 17.93 14.80
C LEU A 206 -0.72 17.77 13.56
N GLY A 207 0.58 17.79 13.77
CA GLY A 207 1.56 17.56 12.69
C GLY A 207 2.24 16.18 12.79
N PRO A 208 2.84 15.68 11.71
CA PRO A 208 2.82 16.19 10.34
C PRO A 208 1.46 15.95 9.63
N ILE A 209 1.15 16.80 8.64
CA ILE A 209 -0.15 16.81 7.95
C ILE A 209 -0.02 16.23 6.55
N LEU A 210 -0.86 15.25 6.20
CA LEU A 210 -0.97 14.68 4.86
C LEU A 210 -2.31 15.10 4.23
N ILE A 211 -2.26 15.76 3.06
CA ILE A 211 -3.44 16.20 2.33
C ILE A 211 -3.55 15.42 1.02
N PHE A 212 -4.66 14.73 0.85
CA PHE A 212 -4.96 14.05 -0.40
C PHE A 212 -5.64 14.97 -1.40
N ALA A 213 -5.04 15.13 -2.59
CA ALA A 213 -5.61 15.88 -3.70
C ALA A 213 -5.91 14.94 -4.87
N PRO A 214 -7.14 14.96 -5.44
CA PRO A 214 -7.56 13.95 -6.43
C PRO A 214 -6.91 14.10 -7.80
N ARG A 215 -6.27 15.25 -8.08
CA ARG A 215 -5.60 15.52 -9.36
C ARG A 215 -4.18 16.02 -9.15
N ARG A 216 -3.24 15.57 -10.00
CA ARG A 216 -1.82 15.96 -9.96
C ARG A 216 -1.62 17.49 -9.93
N ALA A 217 -2.25 18.20 -10.88
CA ALA A 217 -2.14 19.67 -10.94
C ALA A 217 -2.62 20.37 -9.66
N ASN A 218 -3.64 19.82 -9.01
CA ASN A 218 -4.15 20.35 -7.74
C ASN A 218 -3.17 20.11 -6.60
N THR A 219 -2.44 18.99 -6.61
CA THR A 219 -1.42 18.66 -5.59
C THR A 219 -0.32 19.71 -5.57
N GLU A 220 0.27 20.02 -6.72
CA GLU A 220 1.33 21.04 -6.82
C GLU A 220 0.82 22.46 -6.49
N LYS A 221 -0.38 22.81 -7.01
CA LYS A 221 -0.99 24.12 -6.74
C LYS A 221 -1.26 24.32 -5.25
N LEU A 222 -1.79 23.29 -4.59
CA LEU A 222 -2.10 23.33 -3.17
C LEU A 222 -0.84 23.42 -2.32
N ALA A 223 0.19 22.62 -2.61
CA ALA A 223 1.47 22.68 -1.93
C ALA A 223 2.09 24.09 -2.02
N ARG A 224 2.09 24.69 -3.23
CA ARG A 224 2.58 26.06 -3.43
C ARG A 224 1.79 27.06 -2.62
N GLN A 225 0.47 26.97 -2.61
CA GLN A 225 -0.40 27.86 -1.85
C GLN A 225 -0.12 27.78 -0.35
N ILE A 226 0.07 26.59 0.19
CA ILE A 226 0.40 26.37 1.61
C ILE A 226 1.78 26.97 1.91
N ALA A 227 2.81 26.65 1.12
CA ALA A 227 4.16 27.14 1.32
C ALA A 227 4.29 28.68 1.29
N GLN A 228 3.46 29.35 0.49
CA GLN A 228 3.48 30.81 0.39
C GLN A 228 2.76 31.51 1.53
N GLN A 229 1.83 30.87 2.20
CA GLN A 229 0.96 31.48 3.20
C GLN A 229 1.36 31.13 4.64
N LEU A 230 2.07 30.03 4.85
CA LEU A 230 2.48 29.63 6.18
C LEU A 230 3.86 30.22 6.54
N PRO A 231 4.04 30.69 7.79
CA PRO A 231 5.35 31.08 8.29
C PRO A 231 6.28 29.87 8.32
N ASN A 232 7.54 30.08 7.97
CA ASN A 232 8.58 29.04 8.00
C ASN A 232 9.77 29.51 8.86
N PRO A 233 9.66 29.40 10.18
CA PRO A 233 10.71 29.90 11.11
C PRO A 233 11.98 29.04 11.07
N ASP A 234 11.89 27.79 10.63
CA ASP A 234 13.00 26.84 10.54
C ASP A 234 13.03 26.14 9.18
N PRO A 235 13.60 26.80 8.14
CA PRO A 235 13.68 26.24 6.80
C PRO A 235 14.53 24.97 6.76
N LEU A 236 14.08 23.97 5.98
CA LEU A 236 14.85 22.77 5.76
C LEU A 236 16.08 23.08 4.89
N LYS A 237 17.27 22.70 5.37
CA LYS A 237 18.51 22.87 4.62
C LYS A 237 18.78 21.64 3.75
N LEU A 238 18.69 21.81 2.44
CA LEU A 238 19.00 20.77 1.46
C LEU A 238 20.42 20.93 0.93
N SER A 239 21.16 19.82 0.82
CA SER A 239 22.45 19.78 0.15
C SER A 239 22.28 19.99 -1.37
N ALA A 240 23.35 20.34 -2.07
CA ALA A 240 23.35 20.47 -3.52
C ALA A 240 22.92 19.16 -4.22
N ALA A 241 23.37 18.02 -3.71
CA ALA A 241 22.99 16.71 -4.22
C ALA A 241 21.48 16.44 -4.08
N GLN A 242 20.91 16.74 -2.92
CA GLN A 242 19.45 16.62 -2.69
C GLN A 242 18.64 17.53 -3.60
N LYS A 243 19.08 18.80 -3.78
CA LYS A 243 18.41 19.75 -4.70
C LYS A 243 18.43 19.27 -6.14
N ASN A 244 19.55 18.70 -6.60
CA ASN A 244 19.65 18.11 -7.94
C ASN A 244 18.76 16.88 -8.11
N LEU A 245 18.65 16.05 -7.08
CA LEU A 245 17.84 14.82 -7.10
C LEU A 245 16.35 15.12 -7.27
N VAL A 246 15.82 16.07 -6.50
CA VAL A 246 14.39 16.39 -6.48
C VAL A 246 13.99 17.46 -7.51
N GLY A 247 14.95 18.19 -8.07
CA GLY A 247 14.72 19.30 -8.99
C GLY A 247 14.37 20.63 -8.28
N GLY A 248 14.68 21.74 -8.94
CA GLY A 248 14.63 23.06 -8.30
C GLY A 248 13.24 23.48 -7.77
N HIS A 249 12.17 23.06 -8.40
CA HIS A 249 10.83 23.39 -7.94
C HIS A 249 10.47 22.68 -6.63
N LEU A 250 10.65 21.35 -6.57
CA LEU A 250 10.36 20.57 -5.36
C LEU A 250 11.35 20.92 -4.24
N ALA A 251 12.61 21.21 -4.55
CA ALA A 251 13.61 21.65 -3.57
C ALA A 251 13.15 22.91 -2.84
N LYS A 252 12.68 23.93 -3.55
CA LYS A 252 12.14 25.17 -2.94
C LYS A 252 10.94 24.90 -2.03
N MET A 253 10.08 23.95 -2.40
CA MET A 253 8.95 23.56 -1.55
C MET A 253 9.44 22.88 -0.28
N LEU A 254 10.35 21.92 -0.39
CA LEU A 254 10.93 21.20 0.74
C LEU A 254 11.63 22.16 1.74
N GLU A 255 12.28 23.21 1.24
CA GLU A 255 12.87 24.25 2.12
C GLU A 255 11.80 24.93 2.99
N THR A 256 10.54 24.98 2.55
CA THR A 256 9.42 25.49 3.37
C THR A 256 8.74 24.39 4.21
N ARG A 257 9.32 23.18 4.30
CA ARG A 257 8.76 22.00 4.96
C ARG A 257 7.42 21.56 4.36
N VAL A 258 7.15 21.96 3.13
CA VAL A 258 5.99 21.50 2.34
C VAL A 258 6.50 20.64 1.19
N ALA A 259 5.91 19.49 1.02
CA ALA A 259 6.20 18.59 -0.10
C ALA A 259 4.92 18.27 -0.89
N TYR A 260 5.08 17.82 -2.12
CA TYR A 260 4.02 17.18 -2.87
C TYR A 260 4.52 15.87 -3.48
N HIS A 261 3.62 14.92 -3.61
CA HIS A 261 3.92 13.61 -4.17
C HIS A 261 2.85 13.21 -5.18
N HIS A 262 3.28 12.78 -6.37
CA HIS A 262 2.42 12.20 -7.40
C HIS A 262 3.23 11.42 -8.42
N SER A 263 2.56 10.61 -9.25
CA SER A 263 3.20 9.73 -10.25
C SER A 263 4.00 10.44 -11.34
N GLY A 264 3.92 11.77 -11.45
CA GLY A 264 4.70 12.58 -12.42
C GLY A 264 6.09 12.97 -11.95
N LEU A 265 6.42 12.76 -10.67
CA LEU A 265 7.77 12.94 -10.17
C LEU A 265 8.69 11.81 -10.66
N SER A 266 9.99 12.12 -10.83
CA SER A 266 10.99 11.08 -11.11
C SER A 266 11.02 10.03 -9.98
N PHE A 267 11.49 8.84 -10.28
CA PHE A 267 11.65 7.79 -9.26
C PHE A 267 12.50 8.29 -8.08
N ALA A 268 13.65 8.91 -8.38
CA ALA A 268 14.55 9.45 -7.37
C ALA A 268 13.94 10.56 -6.49
N ALA A 269 13.00 11.36 -7.03
CA ALA A 269 12.29 12.38 -6.26
C ALA A 269 11.12 11.82 -5.41
N ARG A 270 10.72 10.58 -5.65
CA ARG A 270 9.67 9.90 -4.90
C ARG A 270 10.19 9.01 -3.77
N ALA A 271 11.42 8.52 -3.91
CA ALA A 271 12.15 7.78 -2.89
C ALA A 271 12.75 8.74 -1.84
#